data_886a8c6b573a5b994a0e2295fc59922a
#
_entry.id   886a8c6b573a5b994a0e2295fc59922a
#
_cell.length_a   1.000
_cell.length_b   1.000
_cell.length_c   1.000
_cell.angle_alpha   90.00
_cell.angle_beta   90.00
_cell.angle_gamma   90.00
#
_symmetry.space_group_name_H-M   'P 1'
#
loop_
_entity.id
_entity.type
_entity.pdbx_description
1 polymer ?
#
loop_
_entity_poly.entity_id
_entity_poly.type
_entity_poly.pdbx_seq_one_letter_code
_entity_poly.pdbx_strand_id
1 'polypeptide(L)'
;METKKDLTIKQQSFLDNLIECGGNPKRAAEIAGYAPGSYTTVVKALKSEILDLTEGILAMNAPKAAVKLVEVLESDEPIPQANIRLQAAQTLLDRVGVAKKERLDVKIENPSGLFILPAKKTTIIEDVEYEETD
;
A
#
# COMPACT_ATOMS: atom_id res chain seq x y z
N MET A 1 19.16 -12.54 -2.36
CA MET A 1 19.85 -11.77 -1.29
C MET A 1 20.08 -10.37 -1.83
N GLU A 2 19.26 -9.43 -1.42
CA GLU A 2 19.55 -8.02 -1.70
C GLU A 2 20.78 -7.64 -0.89
N THR A 3 21.86 -7.31 -1.60
CA THR A 3 23.07 -6.77 -0.98
C THR A 3 22.71 -5.45 -0.35
N LYS A 4 22.67 -5.42 0.97
CA LYS A 4 22.50 -4.20 1.75
C LYS A 4 23.63 -3.26 1.33
N LYS A 5 23.27 -2.19 0.64
CA LYS A 5 24.22 -1.20 0.13
C LYS A 5 24.92 -0.58 1.31
N ASP A 6 26.24 -0.63 1.34
CA ASP A 6 27.01 0.02 2.39
C ASP A 6 26.77 1.52 2.35
N LEU A 7 26.13 2.03 3.38
CA LEU A 7 25.81 3.46 3.52
C LEU A 7 27.04 4.20 3.97
N THR A 8 27.27 5.38 3.40
CA THR A 8 28.29 6.29 3.91
C THR A 8 27.89 6.86 5.27
N ILE A 9 28.86 7.31 6.06
CA ILE A 9 28.61 7.92 7.39
C ILE A 9 27.60 9.06 7.29
N LYS A 10 27.69 9.90 6.25
CA LYS A 10 26.72 10.99 6.02
C LYS A 10 25.32 10.49 5.70
N GLN A 11 25.20 9.42 4.93
CA GLN A 11 23.90 8.80 4.59
C GLN A 11 23.26 8.19 5.83
N GLN A 12 24.05 7.49 6.63
CA GLN A 12 23.55 6.93 7.89
C GLN A 12 23.10 8.06 8.85
N SER A 13 23.93 9.10 9.01
CA SER A 13 23.56 10.27 9.81
C SER A 13 22.29 10.96 9.31
N PHE A 14 22.08 11.04 8.01
CA PHE A 14 20.84 11.59 7.45
C PHE A 14 19.62 10.77 7.86
N LEU A 15 19.68 9.44 7.75
CA LEU A 15 18.55 8.55 8.12
C LEU A 15 18.24 8.62 9.61
N ASP A 16 19.26 8.65 10.46
CA ASP A 16 19.10 8.75 11.92
C ASP A 16 18.45 10.09 12.30
N ASN A 17 18.93 11.20 11.72
CA ASN A 17 18.37 12.52 11.96
C ASN A 17 16.96 12.70 11.32
N LEU A 18 16.61 11.94 10.30
CA LEU A 18 15.29 12.02 9.69
C LEU A 18 14.19 11.67 10.69
N ILE A 19 14.41 10.67 11.54
CA ILE A 19 13.48 10.30 12.61
C ILE A 19 13.42 11.39 13.68
N GLU A 20 14.59 11.85 14.15
CA GLU A 20 14.69 12.85 15.23
C GLU A 20 14.11 14.21 14.83
N CYS A 21 14.18 14.54 13.55
CA CYS A 21 13.60 15.76 12.99
C CYS A 21 12.11 15.63 12.65
N GLY A 22 11.44 14.56 13.07
CA GLY A 22 10.01 14.35 12.78
C GLY A 22 9.71 14.17 11.30
N GLY A 23 10.63 13.59 10.53
CA GLY A 23 10.47 13.34 9.10
C GLY A 23 10.81 14.53 8.19
N ASN A 24 11.46 15.58 8.69
CA ASN A 24 11.85 16.74 7.88
C ASN A 24 13.18 16.50 7.17
N PRO A 25 13.20 16.21 5.84
CA PRO A 25 14.40 15.83 5.13
C PRO A 25 15.39 17.00 4.96
N LYS A 26 14.89 18.23 4.86
CA LYS A 26 15.74 19.41 4.75
C LYS A 26 16.60 19.57 5.99
N ARG A 27 15.99 19.53 7.17
CA ARG A 27 16.68 19.66 8.46
C ARG A 27 17.60 18.49 8.72
N ALA A 28 17.20 17.28 8.39
CA ALA A 28 18.02 16.08 8.53
C ALA A 28 19.29 16.16 7.66
N ALA A 29 19.19 16.66 6.43
CA ALA A 29 20.31 16.84 5.53
C ALA A 29 21.28 17.92 6.04
N GLU A 30 20.77 19.01 6.57
CA GLU A 30 21.59 20.08 7.15
C GLU A 30 22.41 19.56 8.36
N ILE A 31 21.79 18.80 9.25
CA ILE A 31 22.45 18.20 10.42
C ILE A 31 23.50 17.16 9.98
N ALA A 32 23.20 16.35 8.96
CA ALA A 32 24.13 15.37 8.41
C ALA A 32 25.30 15.99 7.62
N GLY A 33 25.33 17.32 7.46
CA GLY A 33 26.41 18.05 6.80
C GLY A 33 26.32 18.04 5.27
N TYR A 34 25.13 17.94 4.70
CA TYR A 34 24.91 18.14 3.28
C TYR A 34 24.78 19.62 2.95
N ALA A 35 25.12 19.99 1.70
CA ALA A 35 24.99 21.37 1.24
C ALA A 35 23.50 21.81 1.25
N PRO A 36 23.21 23.09 1.53
CA PRO A 36 21.85 23.63 1.48
C PRO A 36 21.19 23.35 0.11
N GLY A 37 19.96 22.83 0.14
CA GLY A 37 19.20 22.51 -1.07
C GLY A 37 19.49 21.15 -1.70
N SER A 38 20.53 20.41 -1.28
CA SER A 38 20.85 19.09 -1.82
C SER A 38 19.96 17.95 -1.26
N TYR A 39 19.10 18.24 -0.29
CA TYR A 39 18.25 17.24 0.37
C TYR A 39 17.37 16.45 -0.62
N THR A 40 16.91 17.06 -1.70
CA THR A 40 16.09 16.37 -2.72
C THR A 40 16.88 15.29 -3.44
N THR A 41 18.15 15.52 -3.71
CA THR A 41 19.05 14.53 -4.32
C THR A 41 19.36 13.40 -3.34
N VAL A 42 19.58 13.73 -2.07
CA VAL A 42 19.82 12.75 -1.00
C VAL A 42 18.59 11.85 -0.81
N VAL A 43 17.39 12.43 -0.78
CA VAL A 43 16.12 11.67 -0.68
C VAL A 43 15.95 10.73 -1.87
N LYS A 44 16.25 11.17 -3.08
CA LYS A 44 16.17 10.31 -4.27
C LYS A 44 17.17 9.16 -4.21
N ALA A 45 18.39 9.43 -3.74
CA ALA A 45 19.44 8.43 -3.63
C ALA A 45 19.17 7.39 -2.54
N LEU A 46 18.50 7.77 -1.46
CA LEU A 46 18.18 6.93 -0.29
C LEU A 46 16.71 6.52 -0.22
N LYS A 47 16.03 6.52 -1.35
CA LYS A 47 14.58 6.24 -1.39
C LYS A 47 14.22 4.87 -0.79
N SER A 48 14.98 3.83 -1.11
CA SER A 48 14.75 2.47 -0.59
C SER A 48 14.96 2.42 0.92
N GLU A 49 16.03 3.01 1.39
CA GLU A 49 16.38 3.04 2.82
C GLU A 49 15.37 3.85 3.64
N ILE A 50 14.85 4.94 3.06
CA ILE A 50 13.78 5.74 3.70
C ILE A 50 12.47 4.94 3.77
N LEU A 51 12.14 4.16 2.72
CA LEU A 51 10.95 3.29 2.73
C LEU A 51 11.07 2.20 3.79
N ASP A 52 12.21 1.50 3.84
CA ASP A 52 12.48 0.47 4.85
C ASP A 52 12.38 1.03 6.28
N LEU A 53 12.93 2.22 6.50
CA LEU A 53 12.85 2.94 7.76
C LEU A 53 11.39 3.27 8.13
N THR A 54 10.61 3.74 7.17
CA THR A 54 9.19 4.09 7.36
C THR A 54 8.37 2.85 7.70
N GLU A 55 8.57 1.75 6.98
CA GLU A 55 7.92 0.47 7.28
C GLU A 55 8.27 -0.03 8.67
N GLY A 56 9.53 0.09 9.07
CA GLY A 56 9.98 -0.23 10.43
C GLY A 56 9.27 0.58 11.50
N ILE A 57 9.11 1.90 11.31
CA ILE A 57 8.38 2.78 12.24
C ILE A 57 6.90 2.36 12.32
N LEU A 58 6.25 2.05 11.21
CA LEU A 58 4.87 1.58 11.20
C LEU A 58 4.73 0.24 11.93
N ALA A 59 5.64 -0.70 11.66
CA ALA A 59 5.64 -2.02 12.31
C ALA A 59 5.82 -1.90 13.83
N MET A 60 6.71 -1.02 14.30
CA MET A 60 6.94 -0.78 15.73
C MET A 60 5.72 -0.15 16.42
N ASN A 61 4.91 0.63 15.71
CA ASN A 61 3.72 1.27 16.25
C ASN A 61 2.42 0.46 16.05
N ALA A 62 2.45 -0.60 15.27
CA ALA A 62 1.29 -1.45 15.03
C ALA A 62 0.69 -2.05 16.33
N PRO A 63 1.47 -2.57 17.28
CA PRO A 63 0.93 -3.05 18.55
C PRO A 63 0.20 -1.96 19.34
N LYS A 64 0.74 -0.73 19.34
CA LYS A 64 0.10 0.42 19.99
C LYS A 64 -1.24 0.77 19.34
N ALA A 65 -1.32 0.72 18.01
CA ALA A 65 -2.57 0.94 17.31
C ALA A 65 -3.61 -0.13 17.66
N ALA A 66 -3.21 -1.41 17.73
CA ALA A 66 -4.09 -2.51 18.13
C ALA A 66 -4.63 -2.31 19.55
N VAL A 67 -3.77 -1.95 20.50
CA VAL A 67 -4.20 -1.66 21.88
C VAL A 67 -5.20 -0.50 21.92
N LYS A 68 -4.97 0.56 21.14
CA LYS A 68 -5.89 1.71 21.08
C LYS A 68 -7.26 1.35 20.49
N LEU A 69 -7.32 0.41 19.54
CA LEU A 69 -8.60 -0.12 19.04
C LEU A 69 -9.38 -0.85 20.13
N VAL A 70 -8.69 -1.68 20.93
CA VAL A 70 -9.31 -2.40 22.04
C VAL A 70 -9.80 -1.43 23.11
N GLU A 71 -9.00 -0.44 23.50
CA GLU A 71 -9.40 0.60 24.45
C GLU A 71 -10.68 1.35 24.01
N VAL A 72 -10.82 1.64 22.72
CA VAL A 72 -12.03 2.27 22.17
C VAL A 72 -13.24 1.34 22.29
N LEU A 73 -13.06 0.02 22.10
CA LEU A 73 -14.13 -0.96 22.20
C LEU A 73 -14.59 -1.18 23.67
N GLU A 74 -13.65 -1.09 24.62
CA GLU A 74 -13.92 -1.34 26.04
C GLU A 74 -14.34 -0.07 26.81
N SER A 75 -14.27 1.10 26.19
CA SER A 75 -14.58 2.36 26.85
C SER A 75 -16.10 2.56 26.97
N ASP A 76 -16.58 2.67 28.18
CA ASP A 76 -17.97 3.07 28.50
C ASP A 76 -18.17 4.60 28.46
N GLU A 77 -17.07 5.37 28.44
CA GLU A 77 -17.11 6.83 28.37
C GLU A 77 -16.89 7.35 26.95
N PRO A 78 -17.52 8.49 26.61
CA PRO A 78 -17.32 9.10 25.28
C PRO A 78 -15.87 9.57 25.13
N ILE A 79 -15.16 8.99 24.16
CA ILE A 79 -13.78 9.35 23.82
C ILE A 79 -13.82 10.50 22.80
N PRO A 80 -13.21 11.67 23.10
CA PRO A 80 -13.11 12.76 22.15
C PRO A 80 -12.43 12.31 20.86
N GLN A 81 -13.03 12.59 19.71
CA GLN A 81 -12.51 12.25 18.39
C GLN A 81 -12.27 10.73 18.19
N ALA A 82 -13.05 9.87 18.84
CA ALA A 82 -12.92 8.41 18.75
C ALA A 82 -12.86 7.93 17.29
N ASN A 83 -13.71 8.44 16.40
CA ASN A 83 -13.75 8.07 14.99
C ASN A 83 -12.43 8.37 14.27
N ILE A 84 -11.82 9.53 14.53
CA ILE A 84 -10.55 9.93 13.90
C ILE A 84 -9.41 9.04 14.39
N ARG A 85 -9.37 8.76 15.70
CA ARG A 85 -8.37 7.87 16.30
C ARG A 85 -8.52 6.44 15.80
N LEU A 86 -9.76 5.97 15.67
CA LEU A 86 -10.08 4.64 15.13
C LEU A 86 -9.62 4.51 13.67
N GLN A 87 -9.93 5.50 12.83
CA GLN A 87 -9.49 5.52 11.43
C GLN A 87 -7.96 5.54 11.31
N ALA A 88 -7.28 6.34 12.12
CA ALA A 88 -5.82 6.40 12.14
C ALA A 88 -5.20 5.05 12.52
N ALA A 89 -5.72 4.39 13.55
CA ALA A 89 -5.25 3.07 13.98
C ALA A 89 -5.52 2.00 12.91
N GLN A 90 -6.70 1.98 12.32
CA GLN A 90 -7.05 1.06 11.22
C GLN A 90 -6.14 1.27 10.01
N THR A 91 -5.93 2.52 9.59
CA THR A 91 -5.04 2.84 8.47
C THR A 91 -3.61 2.38 8.73
N LEU A 92 -3.10 2.53 9.94
CA LEU A 92 -1.77 2.08 10.32
C LEU A 92 -1.67 0.54 10.24
N LEU A 93 -2.64 -0.18 10.80
CA LEU A 93 -2.69 -1.64 10.75
C LEU A 93 -2.82 -2.18 9.33
N ASP A 94 -3.61 -1.54 8.48
CA ASP A 94 -3.75 -1.89 7.07
C ASP A 94 -2.41 -1.78 6.32
N ARG A 95 -1.65 -0.74 6.59
CA ARG A 95 -0.34 -0.53 5.97
C ARG A 95 0.71 -1.54 6.41
N VAL A 96 0.60 -2.04 7.63
CA VAL A 96 1.49 -3.10 8.15
C VAL A 96 1.06 -4.50 7.71
N GLY A 97 -0.07 -4.63 7.01
CA GLY A 97 -0.57 -5.90 6.51
C GLY A 97 -1.40 -6.72 7.51
N VAL A 98 -1.88 -6.08 8.58
CA VAL A 98 -2.84 -6.66 9.54
C VAL A 98 -4.29 -6.37 9.10
N ALA A 99 -4.48 -6.01 7.84
CA ALA A 99 -5.77 -5.73 7.26
C ALA A 99 -6.67 -6.97 7.24
N LYS A 100 -7.97 -6.73 7.24
CA LYS A 100 -8.99 -7.74 6.92
C LYS A 100 -8.62 -8.37 5.56
N LYS A 101 -8.13 -9.59 5.59
CA LYS A 101 -7.87 -10.35 4.37
C LYS A 101 -9.21 -10.73 3.74
N GLU A 102 -9.68 -9.95 2.80
CA GLU A 102 -10.69 -10.40 1.87
C GLU A 102 -10.01 -11.44 0.97
N ARG A 103 -10.15 -12.71 1.33
CA ARG A 103 -9.79 -13.80 0.43
C ARG A 103 -10.83 -13.81 -0.67
N LEU A 104 -10.49 -13.22 -1.80
CA LEU A 104 -11.18 -13.52 -3.04
C LEU A 104 -10.68 -14.91 -3.46
N ASP A 105 -11.32 -15.97 -2.98
CA ASP A 105 -11.11 -17.32 -3.51
C ASP A 105 -11.75 -17.36 -4.91
N VAL A 106 -11.00 -16.87 -5.90
CA VAL A 106 -11.32 -17.07 -7.30
C VAL A 106 -11.04 -18.54 -7.61
N LYS A 107 -12.03 -19.39 -7.44
CA LYS A 107 -11.97 -20.77 -7.88
C LYS A 107 -12.01 -20.76 -9.41
N ILE A 108 -10.84 -20.75 -10.04
CA ILE A 108 -10.74 -20.98 -11.47
C ILE A 108 -10.95 -22.48 -11.68
N GLU A 109 -12.18 -22.87 -12.00
CA GLU A 109 -12.53 -24.28 -12.26
C GLU A 109 -11.93 -24.82 -13.55
N ASN A 110 -11.33 -23.99 -14.39
CA ASN A 110 -10.63 -24.37 -15.62
C ASN A 110 -9.20 -23.83 -15.65
N PRO A 111 -8.20 -24.63 -15.26
CA PRO A 111 -6.79 -24.22 -15.30
C PRO A 111 -6.24 -24.05 -16.73
N SER A 112 -6.99 -24.42 -17.76
CA SER A 112 -6.57 -24.35 -19.16
C SER A 112 -6.92 -23.03 -19.88
N GLY A 113 -7.56 -22.06 -19.20
CA GLY A 113 -7.83 -20.75 -19.80
C GLY A 113 -8.68 -20.77 -21.09
N LEU A 114 -9.37 -21.86 -21.36
CA LEU A 114 -10.23 -21.99 -22.54
C LEU A 114 -11.53 -21.22 -22.28
N PHE A 115 -11.63 -20.02 -22.81
CA PHE A 115 -12.91 -19.36 -22.96
C PHE A 115 -13.73 -20.11 -23.99
N ILE A 116 -14.64 -20.96 -23.58
CA ILE A 116 -15.63 -21.55 -24.46
C ILE A 116 -16.62 -20.44 -24.80
N LEU A 117 -16.42 -19.78 -25.93
CA LEU A 117 -17.43 -18.88 -26.48
C LEU A 117 -18.68 -19.70 -26.80
N PRO A 118 -19.88 -19.26 -26.40
CA PRO A 118 -21.10 -19.94 -26.79
C PRO A 118 -21.17 -20.00 -28.31
N ALA A 119 -21.52 -21.20 -28.85
CA ALA A 119 -21.64 -21.41 -30.27
C ALA A 119 -22.60 -20.36 -30.85
N LYS A 120 -22.12 -19.64 -31.88
CA LYS A 120 -22.93 -18.67 -32.59
C LYS A 120 -24.08 -19.44 -33.25
N LYS A 121 -25.31 -19.25 -32.76
CA LYS A 121 -26.48 -19.75 -33.47
C LYS A 121 -26.56 -19.04 -34.79
N THR A 122 -26.13 -19.70 -35.84
CA THR A 122 -26.43 -19.31 -37.20
C THR A 122 -27.90 -19.57 -37.42
N THR A 123 -28.74 -18.55 -37.38
CA THR A 123 -30.08 -18.59 -37.93
C THR A 123 -29.92 -18.77 -39.41
N ILE A 124 -30.20 -19.96 -39.90
CA ILE A 124 -30.37 -20.22 -41.31
C ILE A 124 -31.62 -19.44 -41.69
N ILE A 125 -31.44 -18.36 -42.45
CA ILE A 125 -32.55 -17.68 -43.10
C ILE A 125 -32.90 -18.61 -44.28
N GLU A 126 -33.97 -19.37 -44.18
CA GLU A 126 -34.54 -20.08 -45.32
C GLU A 126 -34.91 -19.02 -46.34
N ASP A 127 -34.41 -19.17 -47.57
CA ASP A 127 -34.76 -18.35 -48.68
C ASP A 127 -36.26 -18.45 -48.91
N VAL A 128 -36.96 -17.34 -48.77
CA VAL A 128 -38.36 -17.25 -49.14
C VAL A 128 -38.40 -17.20 -50.65
N GLU A 129 -38.82 -18.29 -51.28
CA GLU A 129 -39.13 -18.29 -52.72
C GLU A 129 -40.26 -17.31 -52.96
N TYR A 130 -39.98 -16.28 -53.71
CA TYR A 130 -41.00 -15.39 -54.28
C TYR A 130 -41.62 -16.09 -55.48
N GLU A 131 -42.83 -16.57 -55.34
CA GLU A 131 -43.63 -16.94 -56.51
C GLU A 131 -44.01 -15.66 -57.25
N GLU A 132 -43.46 -15.48 -58.45
CA GLU A 132 -43.96 -14.52 -59.44
C GLU A 132 -45.32 -15.01 -59.92
N THR A 133 -46.35 -14.35 -59.51
CA THR A 133 -47.70 -14.52 -60.10
C THR A 133 -47.80 -13.53 -61.27
N ASP A 134 -47.94 -14.09 -62.47
CA ASP A 134 -48.34 -13.35 -63.65
C ASP A 134 -49.70 -12.66 -63.50
#